data_09b3961712fbe7113ee92b88eb75be2a
#
_entry.id   09b3961712fbe7113ee92b88eb75be2a
#
_cell.length_a   1.000
_cell.length_b   1.000
_cell.length_c   1.000
_cell.angle_alpha   90.00
_cell.angle_beta   90.00
_cell.angle_gamma   90.00
#
_symmetry.space_group_name_H-M   'P 1'
#
loop_
_entity.id
_entity.type
_entity.pdbx_description
1 polymer ?
#
loop_
_entity_poly.entity_id
_entity_poly.type
_entity_poly.pdbx_seq_one_letter_code
_entity_poly.pdbx_strand_id
1 'polypeptide(L)'
;MQAMAQAEAADQPVFVAIDARRDELYCQLFSKIQSPQGRAGLTPPLVIARDALAQYLPDEPFAVIGTGASFVLDQSSIANLSDAPEYPQARYVASMAGAQNWSDLSAQTLPEPIYLRAADATLPDPNKRPAHAVVQD
;
A
#
# COMPACT_ATOMS: atom_id res chain seq x y z
N MET A 1 1.14 3.34 -1.00
CA MET A 1 1.77 3.21 0.33
C MET A 1 2.88 4.23 0.57
N GLN A 2 3.84 4.45 -0.32
CA GLN A 2 4.95 5.39 -0.11
C GLN A 2 4.49 6.82 0.21
N ALA A 3 3.50 7.35 -0.51
CA ALA A 3 2.94 8.68 -0.21
C ALA A 3 2.29 8.78 1.18
N MET A 4 1.78 7.68 1.71
CA MET A 4 1.25 7.61 3.08
C MET A 4 2.39 7.61 4.10
N ALA A 5 3.45 6.83 3.87
CA ALA A 5 4.62 6.81 4.75
C ALA A 5 5.32 8.18 4.82
N GLN A 6 5.35 8.95 3.73
CA GLN A 6 5.90 10.31 3.70
C GLN A 6 5.07 11.32 4.51
N ALA A 7 3.83 10.99 4.84
CA ALA A 7 2.99 11.87 5.66
C ALA A 7 3.32 11.81 7.16
N GLU A 8 4.01 10.76 7.62
CA GLU A 8 4.43 10.61 9.01
C GLU A 8 5.65 11.50 9.29
N ALA A 9 5.50 12.39 10.29
CA ALA A 9 6.53 13.35 10.64
C ALA A 9 7.56 12.81 11.65
N ALA A 10 7.19 11.83 12.47
CA ALA A 10 8.06 11.28 13.50
C ALA A 10 9.21 10.45 12.89
N ASP A 11 10.41 10.56 13.47
CA ASP A 11 11.59 9.84 13.01
C ASP A 11 11.63 8.41 13.55
N GLN A 12 10.69 7.60 13.09
CA GLN A 12 10.57 6.17 13.39
C GLN A 12 10.19 5.40 12.13
N PRO A 13 10.38 4.07 12.07
CA PRO A 13 9.88 3.25 10.97
C PRO A 13 8.37 3.41 10.80
N VAL A 14 7.88 3.24 9.59
CA VAL A 14 6.44 3.35 9.28
C VAL A 14 5.96 2.05 8.64
N PHE A 15 4.99 1.42 9.25
CA PHE A 15 4.27 0.29 8.68
C PHE A 15 2.96 0.77 8.09
N VAL A 16 2.86 0.75 6.77
CA VAL A 16 1.61 1.07 6.08
C VAL A 16 0.79 -0.20 5.96
N ALA A 17 -0.44 -0.19 6.49
CA ALA A 17 -1.38 -1.29 6.43
C ALA A 17 -2.72 -0.81 5.85
N ILE A 18 -3.15 -1.39 4.75
CA ILE A 18 -4.41 -1.08 4.09
C ILE A 18 -5.29 -2.33 4.11
N ASP A 19 -6.53 -2.20 4.57
CA ASP A 19 -7.50 -3.31 4.56
C ASP A 19 -7.77 -3.75 3.11
N ALA A 20 -7.32 -4.95 2.77
CA ALA A 20 -7.47 -5.55 1.45
C ALA A 20 -8.77 -6.36 1.34
N ARG A 21 -9.62 -6.35 2.38
CA ARG A 21 -10.78 -7.24 2.53
C ARG A 21 -10.38 -8.72 2.64
N ARG A 22 -11.37 -9.61 2.91
CA ARG A 22 -11.16 -11.08 2.95
C ARG A 22 -10.06 -11.51 3.91
N ASP A 23 -9.98 -10.86 5.07
CA ASP A 23 -8.98 -11.12 6.11
C ASP A 23 -7.52 -10.95 5.66
N GLU A 24 -7.27 -10.06 4.70
CA GLU A 24 -5.94 -9.71 4.20
C GLU A 24 -5.67 -8.22 4.32
N LEU A 25 -4.38 -7.87 4.38
CA LEU A 25 -3.88 -6.50 4.39
C LEU A 25 -2.86 -6.31 3.26
N TYR A 26 -2.91 -5.17 2.59
CA TYR A 26 -1.78 -4.69 1.80
C TYR A 26 -0.82 -3.96 2.72
N CYS A 27 0.40 -4.45 2.83
CA CYS A 27 1.38 -3.93 3.77
C CYS A 27 2.69 -3.57 3.10
N GLN A 28 3.39 -2.59 3.68
CA GLN A 28 4.76 -2.26 3.35
C GLN A 28 5.43 -1.55 4.53
N LEU A 29 6.66 -1.95 4.85
CA LEU A 29 7.50 -1.30 5.85
C LEU A 29 8.40 -0.26 5.19
N PHE A 30 8.52 0.90 5.83
CA PHE A 30 9.39 2.00 5.42
C PHE A 30 10.37 2.38 6.53
N SER A 31 11.54 2.87 6.13
CA SER A 31 12.57 3.34 7.04
C SER A 31 12.15 4.57 7.85
N LYS A 32 12.93 4.90 8.86
CA LYS A 32 13.03 6.26 9.40
C LYS A 32 13.36 7.25 8.27
N ILE A 33 13.19 8.55 8.53
CA ILE A 33 13.57 9.58 7.56
C ILE A 33 15.08 9.52 7.35
N GLN A 34 15.52 9.22 6.12
CA GLN A 34 16.94 8.99 5.83
C GLN A 34 17.63 10.16 5.13
N SER A 35 16.88 11.08 4.54
CA SER A 35 17.47 12.19 3.77
C SER A 35 16.38 13.13 3.22
N PRO A 36 16.75 14.16 2.44
CA PRO A 36 15.79 14.98 1.73
C PRO A 36 14.82 14.19 0.82
N GLN A 37 15.19 12.97 0.40
CA GLN A 37 14.34 12.08 -0.40
C GLN A 37 13.24 11.39 0.43
N GLY A 38 13.28 11.50 1.76
CA GLY A 38 12.28 10.95 2.67
C GLY A 38 12.55 9.51 3.08
N ARG A 39 11.53 8.67 3.12
CA ARG A 39 11.58 7.29 3.60
C ARG A 39 11.78 6.32 2.46
N ALA A 40 12.68 5.35 2.65
CA ALA A 40 12.86 4.23 1.72
C ALA A 40 11.96 3.06 2.10
N GLY A 41 11.47 2.30 1.11
CA GLY A 41 10.81 1.01 1.36
C GLY A 41 11.83 -0.02 1.85
N LEU A 42 11.60 -0.62 3.01
CA LEU A 42 12.41 -1.70 3.57
C LEU A 42 11.95 -3.07 3.09
N THR A 43 10.68 -3.18 2.73
CA THR A 43 10.09 -4.37 2.11
C THR A 43 9.44 -4.01 0.77
N PRO A 44 9.24 -4.97 -0.14
CA PRO A 44 8.31 -4.77 -1.23
C PRO A 44 6.88 -4.62 -0.68
N PRO A 45 5.92 -4.09 -1.47
CA PRO A 45 4.50 -4.22 -1.16
C PRO A 45 4.09 -5.68 -1.08
N LEU A 46 3.36 -6.06 -0.02
CA LEU A 46 2.94 -7.43 0.27
C LEU A 46 1.43 -7.52 0.48
N VAL A 47 0.87 -8.70 0.22
CA VAL A 47 -0.44 -9.11 0.75
C VAL A 47 -0.17 -10.06 1.91
N ILE A 48 -0.74 -9.77 3.06
CA ILE A 48 -0.52 -10.53 4.30
C ILE A 48 -1.89 -10.91 4.87
N ALA A 49 -2.10 -12.20 5.15
CA ALA A 49 -3.25 -12.63 5.90
C ALA A 49 -3.17 -12.11 7.36
N ARG A 50 -4.30 -11.74 7.95
CA ARG A 50 -4.33 -11.12 9.28
C ARG A 50 -3.74 -12.00 10.38
N ASP A 51 -3.90 -13.30 10.28
CA ASP A 51 -3.35 -14.30 11.21
C ASP A 51 -1.82 -14.43 11.09
N ALA A 52 -1.24 -14.10 9.95
CA ALA A 52 0.19 -14.13 9.72
C ALA A 52 0.88 -12.77 10.00
N LEU A 53 0.12 -11.71 10.29
CA LEU A 53 0.60 -10.33 10.37
C LEU A 53 1.76 -10.15 11.35
N ALA A 54 1.70 -10.79 12.51
CA ALA A 54 2.71 -10.67 13.57
C ALA A 54 4.14 -11.00 13.10
N GLN A 55 4.28 -11.87 12.09
CA GLN A 55 5.59 -12.29 11.55
C GLN A 55 6.28 -11.21 10.70
N TYR A 56 5.55 -10.16 10.33
CA TYR A 56 6.01 -9.09 9.44
C TYR A 56 6.17 -7.76 10.17
N LEU A 57 5.80 -7.70 11.45
CA LEU A 57 5.90 -6.46 12.22
C LEU A 57 7.34 -6.23 12.68
N PRO A 58 7.79 -4.94 12.77
CA PRO A 58 9.10 -4.61 13.29
C PRO A 58 9.28 -5.01 14.77
N ASP A 59 10.52 -5.28 15.15
CA ASP A 59 10.93 -5.56 16.55
C ASP A 59 11.28 -4.27 17.33
N GLU A 60 11.27 -3.11 16.67
CA GLU A 60 11.48 -1.79 17.27
C GLU A 60 10.19 -0.95 17.21
N PRO A 61 10.02 0.08 18.05
CA PRO A 61 8.86 0.97 17.99
C PRO A 61 8.67 1.59 16.59
N PHE A 62 7.43 1.58 16.10
CA PHE A 62 7.10 2.04 14.76
C PHE A 62 5.73 2.72 14.71
N ALA A 63 5.54 3.62 13.75
CA ALA A 63 4.24 4.18 13.43
C ALA A 63 3.47 3.26 12.48
N VAL A 64 2.16 3.19 12.65
CA VAL A 64 1.26 2.49 11.72
C VAL A 64 0.27 3.47 11.11
N ILE A 65 0.07 3.36 9.79
CA ILE A 65 -0.83 4.21 8.99
C ILE A 65 -1.70 3.35 8.08
N GLY A 66 -2.92 3.77 7.87
CA GLY A 66 -3.83 3.23 6.87
C GLY A 66 -5.04 2.52 7.47
N THR A 67 -5.97 2.13 6.61
CA THR A 67 -7.27 1.55 6.97
C THR A 67 -7.18 0.22 7.72
N GLY A 68 -6.03 -0.44 7.68
CA GLY A 68 -5.72 -1.67 8.41
C GLY A 68 -4.96 -1.45 9.72
N ALA A 69 -4.73 -0.19 10.15
CA ALA A 69 -3.90 0.12 11.33
C ALA A 69 -4.40 -0.55 12.61
N SER A 70 -5.71 -0.63 12.82
CA SER A 70 -6.31 -1.27 14.01
C SER A 70 -5.86 -2.73 14.17
N PHE A 71 -5.75 -3.50 13.08
CA PHE A 71 -5.32 -4.89 13.12
C PHE A 71 -3.85 -5.03 13.53
N VAL A 72 -3.02 -4.04 13.19
CA VAL A 72 -1.61 -3.99 13.62
C VAL A 72 -1.51 -3.66 15.10
N LEU A 73 -2.27 -2.67 15.58
CA LEU A 73 -2.30 -2.26 16.99
C LEU A 73 -2.78 -3.40 17.90
N ASP A 74 -3.73 -4.22 17.43
CA ASP A 74 -4.21 -5.39 18.19
C ASP A 74 -3.13 -6.48 18.36
N GLN A 75 -2.12 -6.52 17.49
CA GLN A 75 -1.08 -7.54 17.48
C GLN A 75 0.30 -7.06 17.95
N SER A 76 0.50 -5.76 18.16
CA SER A 76 1.79 -5.20 18.56
C SER A 76 1.63 -4.09 19.61
N SER A 77 2.18 -4.31 20.78
CA SER A 77 2.19 -3.32 21.87
C SER A 77 3.22 -2.20 21.66
N ILE A 78 4.11 -2.33 20.67
CA ILE A 78 5.14 -1.32 20.34
C ILE A 78 4.75 -0.51 19.10
N ALA A 79 3.61 -0.81 18.46
CA ALA A 79 3.05 -0.03 17.39
C ALA A 79 2.36 1.22 17.92
N ASN A 80 2.53 2.35 17.25
CA ASN A 80 1.88 3.61 17.57
C ASN A 80 1.03 4.07 16.38
N LEU A 81 -0.25 4.41 16.63
CA LEU A 81 -1.07 5.00 15.59
C LEU A 81 -0.50 6.35 15.17
N SER A 82 -0.26 6.53 13.89
CA SER A 82 0.17 7.81 13.32
C SER A 82 -0.98 8.82 13.30
N ASP A 83 -0.65 10.10 13.55
CA ASP A 83 -1.58 11.23 13.33
C ASP A 83 -1.69 11.62 11.84
N ALA A 84 -0.93 10.98 10.97
CA ALA A 84 -0.96 11.22 9.53
C ALA A 84 -2.30 10.73 8.92
N PRO A 85 -2.72 11.31 7.79
CA PRO A 85 -3.96 10.90 7.14
C PRO A 85 -3.99 9.41 6.76
N GLU A 86 -5.10 8.76 7.05
CA GLU A 86 -5.35 7.34 6.78
C GLU A 86 -5.25 6.98 5.27
N TYR A 87 -5.50 7.95 4.40
CA TYR A 87 -5.49 7.79 2.95
C TYR A 87 -4.34 8.58 2.31
N PRO A 88 -3.82 8.12 1.15
CA PRO A 88 -2.78 8.83 0.43
C PRO A 88 -3.29 10.22 -0.03
N GLN A 89 -2.50 11.25 0.24
CA GLN A 89 -2.84 12.62 -0.16
C GLN A 89 -2.04 13.03 -1.39
N ALA A 90 -2.70 13.68 -2.34
CA ALA A 90 -2.12 14.12 -3.60
C ALA A 90 -0.87 15.02 -3.42
N ARG A 91 -0.81 15.82 -2.35
CA ARG A 91 0.36 16.67 -2.06
C ARG A 91 1.65 15.87 -1.88
N TYR A 92 1.59 14.70 -1.24
CA TYR A 92 2.78 13.85 -1.06
C TYR A 92 3.16 13.13 -2.36
N VAL A 93 2.18 12.73 -3.17
CA VAL A 93 2.44 12.19 -4.51
C VAL A 93 3.12 13.26 -5.38
N ALA A 94 2.60 14.49 -5.37
CA ALA A 94 3.17 15.61 -6.12
C ALA A 94 4.60 15.96 -5.64
N SER A 95 4.83 15.97 -4.31
CA SER A 95 6.15 16.22 -3.74
C SER A 95 7.16 15.16 -4.17
N MET A 96 6.77 13.87 -4.13
CA MET A 96 7.62 12.76 -4.59
C MET A 96 7.91 12.86 -6.08
N ALA A 97 6.91 13.17 -6.89
CA ALA A 97 7.08 13.39 -8.33
C ALA A 97 8.02 14.56 -8.62
N GLY A 98 7.85 15.68 -7.90
CA GLY A 98 8.71 16.86 -8.06
C GLY A 98 10.17 16.64 -7.66
N ALA A 99 10.46 15.65 -6.82
CA ALA A 99 11.81 15.28 -6.42
C ALA A 99 12.51 14.35 -7.45
N GLN A 100 11.80 13.86 -8.47
CA GLN A 100 12.38 13.01 -9.51
C GLN A 100 13.17 13.83 -10.53
N ASN A 101 14.26 13.24 -11.04
CA ASN A 101 14.96 13.80 -12.19
C ASN A 101 14.23 13.44 -13.49
N TRP A 102 13.38 14.32 -13.97
CA TRP A 102 12.56 14.11 -15.17
C TRP A 102 13.38 13.91 -16.44
N SER A 103 14.64 14.37 -16.48
CA SER A 103 15.53 14.16 -17.64
C SER A 103 15.85 12.69 -17.87
N ASP A 104 15.82 11.87 -16.83
CA ASP A 104 16.15 10.45 -16.89
C ASP A 104 14.92 9.58 -17.24
N LEU A 105 13.71 10.17 -17.19
CA LEU A 105 12.45 9.45 -17.42
C LEU A 105 12.14 9.20 -18.90
N SER A 106 12.75 9.92 -19.82
CA SER A 106 12.52 9.76 -21.26
C SER A 106 12.95 8.37 -21.80
N ALA A 107 13.79 7.65 -21.05
CA ALA A 107 14.26 6.30 -21.37
C ALA A 107 13.58 5.19 -20.54
N GLN A 108 12.66 5.55 -19.63
CA GLN A 108 12.03 4.58 -18.74
C GLN A 108 10.82 3.92 -19.41
N THR A 109 10.61 2.65 -19.06
CA THR A 109 9.39 1.90 -19.37
C THR A 109 8.17 2.62 -18.82
N LEU A 110 7.06 2.55 -19.56
CA LEU A 110 5.78 3.07 -19.07
C LEU A 110 5.45 2.46 -17.70
N PRO A 111 4.86 3.24 -16.77
CA PRO A 111 4.49 2.73 -15.47
C PRO A 111 3.46 1.61 -15.60
N GLU A 112 3.74 0.48 -14.97
CA GLU A 112 2.84 -0.66 -14.94
C GLU A 112 2.14 -0.76 -13.58
N PRO A 113 0.86 -1.18 -13.53
CA PRO A 113 0.17 -1.45 -12.28
C PRO A 113 0.82 -2.61 -11.53
N ILE A 114 0.97 -2.47 -10.22
CA ILE A 114 1.41 -3.56 -9.35
C ILE A 114 0.18 -4.34 -8.87
N TYR A 115 0.01 -5.55 -9.36
CA TYR A 115 -1.04 -6.46 -8.91
C TYR A 115 -0.50 -7.32 -7.76
N LEU A 116 -0.86 -6.99 -6.52
CA LEU A 116 -0.42 -7.72 -5.32
C LEU A 116 -1.23 -9.00 -5.08
N ARG A 117 -2.42 -9.08 -5.65
CA ARG A 117 -3.30 -10.25 -5.54
C ARG A 117 -3.57 -10.81 -6.93
N ALA A 118 -3.67 -12.13 -7.04
CA ALA A 118 -4.13 -12.77 -8.26
C ALA A 118 -5.55 -12.31 -8.63
N ALA A 119 -5.88 -12.31 -9.91
CA ALA A 119 -7.21 -11.94 -10.37
C ALA A 119 -8.26 -12.91 -9.82
N ASP A 120 -9.27 -12.38 -9.12
CA ASP A 120 -10.40 -13.18 -8.60
C ASP A 120 -11.46 -13.48 -9.67
N ALA A 121 -11.34 -12.85 -10.84
CA ALA A 121 -12.31 -13.02 -11.91
C ALA A 121 -12.17 -14.41 -12.55
N THR A 122 -13.20 -15.23 -12.42
CA THR A 122 -13.34 -16.43 -13.23
C THR A 122 -13.63 -15.97 -14.67
N LEU A 123 -12.83 -16.45 -15.63
CA LEU A 123 -13.13 -16.19 -17.03
C LEU A 123 -14.56 -16.66 -17.35
N PRO A 124 -15.34 -15.88 -18.10
CA PRO A 124 -16.65 -16.31 -18.55
C PRO A 124 -16.52 -17.66 -19.28
N ASP A 125 -17.38 -18.62 -18.97
CA ASP A 125 -17.44 -19.87 -19.70
C ASP A 125 -17.67 -19.56 -21.19
N PRO A 126 -16.74 -19.92 -22.08
CA PRO A 126 -16.86 -19.62 -23.52
C PRO A 126 -18.10 -20.27 -24.15
N ASN A 127 -18.69 -21.26 -23.48
CA ASN A 127 -19.91 -21.95 -23.92
C ASN A 127 -21.20 -21.33 -23.35
N LYS A 128 -21.08 -20.43 -22.35
CA LYS A 128 -22.22 -19.63 -21.88
C LYS A 128 -22.35 -18.35 -22.72
N ARG A 129 -23.14 -18.42 -23.80
CA ARG A 129 -23.59 -17.21 -24.47
C ARG A 129 -24.28 -16.29 -23.47
N PRO A 130 -23.88 -15.00 -23.34
CA PRO A 130 -24.67 -14.04 -22.60
C PRO A 130 -26.08 -14.04 -23.19
N ALA A 131 -27.09 -14.15 -22.36
CA ALA A 131 -28.46 -13.93 -22.78
C ALA A 131 -28.57 -12.49 -23.25
N HIS A 132 -28.46 -12.25 -24.55
CA HIS A 132 -28.78 -10.95 -25.12
C HIS A 132 -30.26 -10.71 -24.84
N ALA A 133 -30.54 -9.67 -24.08
CA ALA A 133 -31.88 -9.12 -24.02
C ALA A 133 -32.30 -8.81 -25.47
N VAL A 134 -33.27 -9.54 -25.99
CA VAL A 134 -33.90 -9.22 -27.25
C VAL A 134 -34.67 -7.94 -27.01
N VAL A 135 -34.13 -6.83 -27.48
CA VAL A 135 -34.91 -5.60 -27.59
C VAL A 135 -35.93 -5.90 -28.68
N GLN A 136 -37.19 -6.11 -28.30
CA GLN A 136 -38.30 -6.14 -29.25
C GLN A 136 -38.66 -4.69 -29.59
N ASP A 137 -38.52 -4.37 -30.84
CA ASP A 137 -39.06 -3.14 -31.43
C ASP A 137 -40.59 -3.13 -31.39
#